data_519859df01fad2ee715ac64784f8ca2e
#
_entry.id   519859df01fad2ee715ac64784f8ca2e
#
_cell.length_a   1.000
_cell.length_b   1.000
_cell.length_c   1.000
_cell.angle_alpha   90.00
_cell.angle_beta   90.00
_cell.angle_gamma   90.00
#
_symmetry.space_group_name_H-M   'P 1'
#
loop_
_entity.id
_entity.type
_entity.pdbx_description
1 polymer ?
#
loop_
_entity_poly.entity_id
_entity_poly.type
_entity_poly.pdbx_seq_one_letter_code
_entity_poly.pdbx_strand_id
1 'polypeptide(L)'
;MKHATPIMTGQKKGSFIAISSGAGVVGSSGQCPYAASKHAVCGMIKTACIEFGSSGVRFNVLAPGPIANRMMESLHKQINPANPTAVEDFVKSKIPMSRYGTDSEIAQFALFLASDESTFCNGGVFLADGGLTAG
;
A
#
# COMPACT_ATOMS: atom_id res chain seq x y z
N MET A 1 -6.09 12.90 -6.56
CA MET A 1 -6.48 13.92 -5.56
C MET A 1 -7.10 15.16 -6.20
N LYS A 2 -6.48 15.82 -7.18
CA LYS A 2 -6.95 17.09 -7.77
C LYS A 2 -8.44 17.19 -8.08
N HIS A 3 -9.07 16.13 -8.57
CA HIS A 3 -10.48 16.12 -8.95
C HIS A 3 -11.40 15.51 -7.88
N ALA A 4 -10.93 14.53 -7.11
CA ALA A 4 -11.75 13.86 -6.10
C ALA A 4 -11.87 14.67 -4.80
N THR A 5 -10.77 15.30 -4.34
CA THR A 5 -10.77 16.03 -3.06
C THR A 5 -11.80 17.16 -3.02
N PRO A 6 -11.93 18.05 -4.03
CA PRO A 6 -12.93 19.12 -3.99
C PRO A 6 -14.37 18.57 -3.91
N ILE A 7 -14.65 17.45 -4.57
CA ILE A 7 -15.98 16.82 -4.53
C ILE A 7 -16.27 16.29 -3.13
N MET A 8 -15.34 15.51 -2.56
CA MET A 8 -15.51 14.92 -1.24
C MET A 8 -15.61 15.97 -0.14
N THR A 9 -14.79 17.02 -0.19
CA THR A 9 -14.84 18.13 0.79
C THR A 9 -16.14 18.91 0.69
N GLY A 10 -16.65 19.13 -0.53
CA GLY A 10 -17.99 19.73 -0.75
C GLY A 10 -19.13 18.88 -0.17
N GLN A 11 -19.00 17.55 -0.24
CA GLN A 11 -19.94 16.60 0.35
C GLN A 11 -19.80 16.45 1.87
N LYS A 12 -18.69 16.96 2.46
CA LYS A 12 -18.29 16.78 3.86
C LYS A 12 -18.23 15.30 4.27
N LYS A 13 -17.98 14.42 3.33
CA LYS A 13 -17.87 12.97 3.52
C LYS A 13 -17.01 12.35 2.42
N GLY A 14 -16.10 11.46 2.81
CA GLY A 14 -15.30 10.67 1.86
C GLY A 14 -14.17 9.90 2.53
N SER A 15 -13.71 8.88 1.86
CA SER A 15 -12.50 8.16 2.21
C SER A 15 -11.60 8.03 0.98
N PHE A 16 -10.46 8.70 1.00
CA PHE A 16 -9.45 8.63 -0.04
C PHE A 16 -8.36 7.64 0.38
N ILE A 17 -8.21 6.56 -0.37
CA ILE A 17 -7.21 5.53 -0.11
C ILE A 17 -6.22 5.52 -1.27
N ALA A 18 -4.95 5.79 -0.97
CA ALA A 18 -3.87 5.65 -1.94
C ALA A 18 -3.12 4.34 -1.72
N ILE A 19 -2.83 3.63 -2.80
CA ILE A 19 -2.06 2.39 -2.73
C ILE A 19 -0.57 2.71 -2.87
N SER A 20 0.17 2.50 -1.77
CA SER A 20 1.62 2.55 -1.75
C SER A 20 2.21 1.12 -1.84
N SER A 21 3.19 0.80 -1.03
CA SER A 21 3.87 -0.50 -0.92
C SER A 21 4.66 -0.53 0.39
N GLY A 22 5.07 -1.68 0.87
CA GLY A 22 6.12 -1.80 1.88
C GLY A 22 7.38 -1.01 1.49
N ALA A 23 7.75 -0.98 0.19
CA ALA A 23 8.83 -0.14 -0.33
C ALA A 23 8.57 1.38 -0.24
N GLY A 24 7.40 1.82 0.22
CA GLY A 24 7.09 3.21 0.51
C GLY A 24 7.38 3.62 1.96
N VAL A 25 7.85 2.70 2.80
CA VAL A 25 8.19 2.96 4.21
C VAL A 25 9.59 2.48 4.58
N VAL A 26 10.17 1.55 3.81
CA VAL A 26 11.55 1.07 3.98
C VAL A 26 12.31 1.12 2.66
N GLY A 27 13.65 1.05 2.74
CA GLY A 27 14.50 0.91 1.56
C GLY A 27 14.29 -0.44 0.86
N SER A 28 14.36 -0.45 -0.47
CA SER A 28 14.26 -1.67 -1.28
C SER A 28 15.40 -1.71 -2.29
N SER A 29 16.31 -2.67 -2.12
CA SER A 29 17.48 -2.79 -2.99
C SER A 29 17.07 -3.02 -4.45
N GLY A 30 17.73 -2.33 -5.38
CA GLY A 30 17.45 -2.43 -6.82
C GLY A 30 16.17 -1.72 -7.28
N GLN A 31 15.41 -1.08 -6.39
CA GLN A 31 14.10 -0.48 -6.69
C GLN A 31 14.04 1.02 -6.37
N CYS A 32 15.16 1.75 -6.48
CA CYS A 32 15.23 3.16 -6.07
C CYS A 32 14.11 4.04 -6.66
N PRO A 33 13.82 4.07 -7.97
CA PRO A 33 12.74 4.90 -8.51
C PRO A 33 11.35 4.47 -8.00
N TYR A 34 11.13 3.18 -7.85
CA TYR A 34 9.87 2.65 -7.32
C TYR A 34 9.69 3.05 -5.85
N ALA A 35 10.69 2.80 -5.01
CA ALA A 35 10.66 3.18 -3.59
C ALA A 35 10.43 4.69 -3.43
N ALA A 36 11.16 5.52 -4.18
CA ALA A 36 10.96 6.98 -4.17
C ALA A 36 9.52 7.36 -4.51
N SER A 37 8.94 6.76 -5.56
CA SER A 37 7.55 7.02 -5.95
C SER A 37 6.54 6.63 -4.86
N LYS A 38 6.78 5.50 -4.17
CA LYS A 38 5.87 5.00 -3.12
C LYS A 38 6.02 5.78 -1.81
N HIS A 39 7.21 6.27 -1.46
CA HIS A 39 7.40 7.24 -0.37
C HIS A 39 6.69 8.56 -0.66
N ALA A 40 6.75 9.06 -1.90
CA ALA A 40 6.05 10.28 -2.31
C ALA A 40 4.53 10.16 -2.11
N VAL A 41 3.93 8.99 -2.40
CA VAL A 41 2.51 8.72 -2.13
C VAL A 41 2.21 8.86 -0.63
N CYS A 42 3.05 8.31 0.25
CA CYS A 42 2.85 8.42 1.69
C CYS A 42 2.92 9.89 2.16
N GLY A 43 3.90 10.66 1.69
CA GLY A 43 4.02 12.08 2.01
C GLY A 43 2.81 12.89 1.54
N MET A 44 2.39 12.68 0.30
CA MET A 44 1.23 13.34 -0.29
C MET A 44 -0.06 13.11 0.52
N ILE A 45 -0.31 11.89 0.97
CA ILE A 45 -1.51 11.55 1.75
C ILE A 45 -1.47 12.14 3.16
N LYS A 46 -0.31 12.12 3.82
CA LYS A 46 -0.14 12.78 5.12
C LYS A 46 -0.40 14.28 5.05
N THR A 47 0.10 14.93 4.00
CA THR A 47 -0.16 16.36 3.75
C THR A 47 -1.66 16.61 3.53
N ALA A 48 -2.32 15.82 2.68
CA ALA A 48 -3.75 15.95 2.44
C ALA A 48 -4.59 15.74 3.71
N CYS A 49 -4.19 14.82 4.58
CA CYS A 49 -4.85 14.63 5.87
C CYS A 49 -4.79 15.89 6.73
N ILE A 50 -3.65 16.58 6.77
CA ILE A 50 -3.47 17.82 7.53
C ILE A 50 -4.30 18.96 6.91
N GLU A 51 -4.27 19.09 5.59
CA GLU A 51 -4.97 20.17 4.87
C GLU A 51 -6.49 20.03 4.90
N PHE A 52 -7.02 18.80 4.81
CA PHE A 52 -8.44 18.55 4.58
C PHE A 52 -9.13 17.73 5.68
N GLY A 53 -8.42 17.30 6.72
CA GLY A 53 -8.97 16.42 7.76
C GLY A 53 -10.19 16.97 8.49
N SER A 54 -10.30 18.30 8.63
CA SER A 54 -11.46 18.96 9.24
C SER A 54 -12.69 19.01 8.33
N SER A 55 -12.55 18.64 7.06
CA SER A 55 -13.65 18.68 6.07
C SER A 55 -14.59 17.46 6.10
N GLY A 56 -14.38 16.50 7.00
CA GLY A 56 -15.12 15.24 7.03
C GLY A 56 -14.60 14.19 6.03
N VAL A 57 -13.45 14.42 5.39
CA VAL A 57 -12.81 13.47 4.48
C VAL A 57 -11.59 12.84 5.13
N ARG A 58 -11.44 11.53 5.00
CA ARG A 58 -10.29 10.79 5.49
C ARG A 58 -9.33 10.49 4.34
N PHE A 59 -8.03 10.58 4.59
CA PHE A 59 -6.96 10.30 3.64
C PHE A 59 -6.00 9.28 4.24
N ASN A 60 -5.92 8.09 3.65
CA ASN A 60 -5.09 7.01 4.16
C ASN A 60 -4.27 6.34 3.05
N VAL A 61 -3.20 5.69 3.44
CA VAL A 61 -2.37 4.86 2.57
C VAL A 61 -2.57 3.41 2.97
N LEU A 62 -2.85 2.55 2.00
CA LEU A 62 -2.70 1.10 2.11
C LEU A 62 -1.38 0.70 1.44
N ALA A 63 -0.51 0.04 2.19
CA ALA A 63 0.85 -0.31 1.77
C ALA A 63 1.03 -1.84 1.80
N PRO A 64 0.66 -2.55 0.72
CA PRO A 64 0.83 -4.00 0.63
C PRO A 64 2.31 -4.42 0.55
N GLY A 65 2.60 -5.61 1.07
CA GLY A 65 3.78 -6.38 0.74
C GLY A 65 3.63 -7.16 -0.56
N PRO A 66 4.40 -8.23 -0.77
CA PRO A 66 4.26 -9.13 -1.91
C PRO A 66 2.91 -9.85 -1.91
N ILE A 67 2.15 -9.74 -3.01
CA ILE A 67 0.83 -10.34 -3.18
C ILE A 67 0.88 -11.36 -4.31
N ALA A 68 0.31 -12.56 -4.07
CA ALA A 68 0.27 -13.64 -5.05
C ALA A 68 -0.65 -13.29 -6.22
N ASN A 69 -0.09 -12.69 -7.26
CA ASN A 69 -0.82 -12.32 -8.46
C ASN A 69 0.09 -12.32 -9.70
N ARG A 70 -0.53 -12.13 -10.87
CA ARG A 70 0.15 -12.13 -12.16
C ARG A 70 1.32 -11.13 -12.26
N MET A 71 1.26 -10.00 -11.55
CA MET A 71 2.35 -9.02 -11.55
C MET A 71 3.60 -9.60 -10.89
N MET A 72 3.46 -10.26 -9.73
CA MET A 72 4.59 -10.90 -9.05
C MET A 72 5.15 -12.08 -9.85
N GLU A 73 4.29 -12.89 -10.47
CA GLU A 73 4.74 -13.98 -11.38
C GLU A 73 5.58 -13.43 -12.53
N SER A 74 5.14 -12.31 -13.14
CA SER A 74 5.89 -11.64 -14.21
C SER A 74 7.24 -11.11 -13.70
N LEU A 75 7.28 -10.54 -12.51
CA LEU A 75 8.51 -10.03 -11.89
C LEU A 75 9.52 -11.15 -11.62
N HIS A 76 9.07 -12.29 -11.07
CA HIS A 76 9.94 -13.46 -10.85
C HIS A 76 10.59 -13.95 -12.14
N LYS A 77 9.78 -14.05 -13.23
CA LYS A 77 10.29 -14.43 -14.57
C LYS A 77 11.29 -13.43 -15.14
N GLN A 78 11.16 -12.14 -14.83
CA GLN A 78 12.12 -11.12 -15.26
C GLN A 78 13.42 -11.19 -14.46
N ILE A 79 13.36 -11.44 -13.15
CA ILE A 79 14.53 -11.54 -12.27
C ILE A 79 15.35 -12.80 -12.56
N ASN A 80 14.70 -13.93 -12.66
CA ASN A 80 15.34 -15.22 -12.95
C ASN A 80 14.48 -16.06 -13.92
N PRO A 81 14.67 -15.87 -15.24
CA PRO A 81 13.90 -16.63 -16.25
C PRO A 81 14.08 -18.14 -16.16
N ALA A 82 15.25 -18.60 -15.73
CA ALA A 82 15.59 -20.03 -15.65
C ALA A 82 14.92 -20.71 -14.44
N ASN A 83 14.74 -19.97 -13.33
CA ASN A 83 14.10 -20.50 -12.11
C ASN A 83 13.33 -19.41 -11.36
N PRO A 84 12.13 -19.04 -11.83
CA PRO A 84 11.28 -18.04 -11.16
C PRO A 84 10.86 -18.46 -9.75
N THR A 85 10.70 -19.76 -9.49
CA THR A 85 10.31 -20.30 -8.18
C THR A 85 11.36 -20.01 -7.11
N ALA A 86 12.64 -20.06 -7.46
CA ALA A 86 13.71 -19.70 -6.50
C ALA A 86 13.61 -18.23 -6.05
N VAL A 87 13.16 -17.32 -6.92
CA VAL A 87 12.91 -15.92 -6.56
C VAL A 87 11.74 -15.82 -5.58
N GLU A 88 10.66 -16.54 -5.85
CA GLU A 88 9.48 -16.60 -4.97
C GLU A 88 9.85 -17.12 -3.58
N ASP A 89 10.56 -18.24 -3.50
CA ASP A 89 10.98 -18.86 -2.24
C ASP A 89 11.91 -17.93 -1.46
N PHE A 90 12.84 -17.27 -2.14
CA PHE A 90 13.72 -16.27 -1.51
C PHE A 90 12.91 -15.11 -0.91
N VAL A 91 11.93 -14.57 -1.65
CA VAL A 91 11.09 -13.47 -1.14
C VAL A 91 10.24 -13.95 0.04
N LYS A 92 9.62 -15.13 -0.05
CA LYS A 92 8.85 -15.73 1.05
C LYS A 92 9.69 -15.92 2.32
N SER A 93 10.96 -16.30 2.17
CA SER A 93 11.87 -16.46 3.33
C SER A 93 12.17 -15.17 4.08
N LYS A 94 11.92 -14.00 3.47
CA LYS A 94 12.05 -12.68 4.11
C LYS A 94 10.77 -12.21 4.81
N ILE A 95 9.65 -12.85 4.54
CA ILE A 95 8.36 -12.52 5.14
C ILE A 95 8.16 -13.38 6.40
N PRO A 96 7.98 -12.81 7.60
CA PRO A 96 7.74 -13.59 8.82
C PRO A 96 6.58 -14.59 8.70
N MET A 97 5.50 -14.25 7.99
CA MET A 97 4.40 -15.18 7.71
C MET A 97 4.73 -16.23 6.65
N SER A 98 5.93 -16.22 6.05
CA SER A 98 6.45 -17.20 5.08
C SER A 98 5.56 -17.44 3.86
N ARG A 99 4.72 -16.48 3.50
CA ARG A 99 3.84 -16.53 2.34
C ARG A 99 3.60 -15.14 1.76
N TYR A 100 3.14 -15.08 0.54
CA TYR A 100 2.54 -13.88 -0.02
C TYR A 100 1.14 -13.65 0.54
N GLY A 101 0.71 -12.38 0.55
CA GLY A 101 -0.69 -12.04 0.74
C GLY A 101 -1.51 -12.40 -0.50
N THR A 102 -2.82 -12.31 -0.37
CA THR A 102 -3.78 -12.50 -1.46
C THR A 102 -4.46 -11.18 -1.85
N ASP A 103 -4.96 -11.09 -3.08
CA ASP A 103 -5.74 -9.93 -3.52
C ASP A 103 -6.97 -9.70 -2.61
N SER A 104 -7.60 -10.78 -2.12
CA SER A 104 -8.73 -10.70 -1.19
C SER A 104 -8.37 -10.08 0.16
N GLU A 105 -7.21 -10.40 0.74
CA GLU A 105 -6.76 -9.80 2.00
C GLU A 105 -6.57 -8.28 1.84
N ILE A 106 -6.00 -7.84 0.71
CA ILE A 106 -5.82 -6.42 0.43
C ILE A 106 -7.16 -5.73 0.16
N ALA A 107 -8.07 -6.38 -0.56
CA ALA A 107 -9.41 -5.85 -0.83
C ALA A 107 -10.24 -5.68 0.45
N GLN A 108 -10.17 -6.62 1.38
CA GLN A 108 -10.85 -6.52 2.69
C GLN A 108 -10.30 -5.36 3.51
N PHE A 109 -8.98 -5.15 3.52
CA PHE A 109 -8.39 -4.02 4.21
C PHE A 109 -8.78 -2.68 3.55
N ALA A 110 -8.79 -2.62 2.22
CA ALA A 110 -9.27 -1.45 1.49
C ALA A 110 -10.75 -1.16 1.82
N LEU A 111 -11.58 -2.19 1.91
CA LEU A 111 -13.00 -2.07 2.30
C LEU A 111 -13.15 -1.49 3.71
N PHE A 112 -12.37 -2.00 4.70
CA PHE A 112 -12.35 -1.44 6.05
C PHE A 112 -11.99 0.05 6.02
N LEU A 113 -10.93 0.44 5.32
CA LEU A 113 -10.52 1.84 5.23
C LEU A 113 -11.53 2.72 4.48
N ALA A 114 -12.29 2.14 3.55
CA ALA A 114 -13.34 2.85 2.81
C ALA A 114 -14.62 3.05 3.61
N SER A 115 -14.93 2.13 4.52
CA SER A 115 -16.16 2.09 5.28
C SER A 115 -16.18 3.03 6.50
N ASP A 116 -17.34 3.19 7.11
CA ASP A 116 -17.52 3.95 8.34
C ASP A 116 -16.98 3.21 9.59
N GLU A 117 -16.46 1.99 9.47
CA GLU A 117 -15.76 1.27 10.55
C GLU A 117 -14.39 1.88 10.88
N SER A 118 -13.81 2.66 9.98
CA SER A 118 -12.51 3.30 10.12
C SER A 118 -12.59 4.83 10.30
N THR A 119 -13.63 5.34 10.95
CA THR A 119 -13.90 6.79 11.08
C THR A 119 -12.78 7.58 11.76
N PHE A 120 -11.97 6.96 12.61
CA PHE A 120 -10.83 7.60 13.28
C PHE A 120 -9.49 7.31 12.61
N CYS A 121 -9.48 6.61 11.47
CA CYS A 121 -8.29 6.36 10.66
C CYS A 121 -8.09 7.50 9.65
N ASN A 122 -7.15 8.40 9.90
CA ASN A 122 -6.83 9.50 9.01
C ASN A 122 -5.32 9.80 9.03
N GLY A 123 -4.68 9.96 7.88
CA GLY A 123 -3.24 10.19 7.72
C GLY A 123 -2.37 8.95 7.93
N GLY A 124 -2.96 7.79 8.16
CA GLY A 124 -2.25 6.55 8.44
C GLY A 124 -1.60 5.95 7.19
N VAL A 125 -0.47 5.25 7.42
CA VAL A 125 0.12 4.32 6.47
C VAL A 125 -0.07 2.92 7.03
N PHE A 126 -0.97 2.17 6.43
CA PHE A 126 -1.40 0.87 6.90
C PHE A 126 -0.70 -0.24 6.11
N LEU A 127 0.17 -0.96 6.77
CA LEU A 127 0.91 -2.08 6.19
C LEU A 127 0.08 -3.36 6.20
N ALA A 128 0.14 -4.10 5.09
CA ALA A 128 -0.42 -5.44 4.95
C ALA A 128 0.63 -6.29 4.20
N ASP A 129 1.70 -6.69 4.88
CA ASP A 129 2.93 -7.21 4.30
C ASP A 129 3.45 -8.50 4.95
N GLY A 130 2.66 -9.11 5.84
CA GLY A 130 3.05 -10.33 6.54
C GLY A 130 4.24 -10.15 7.51
N GLY A 131 4.52 -8.91 7.91
CA GLY A 131 5.63 -8.55 8.79
C GLY A 131 6.95 -8.25 8.07
N LEU A 132 6.94 -8.16 6.73
CA LEU A 132 8.17 -7.93 5.94
C LEU A 132 8.95 -6.69 6.38
N THR A 133 8.26 -5.63 6.78
CA THR A 133 8.87 -4.35 7.15
C THR A 133 8.98 -4.12 8.66
N ALA A 134 8.73 -5.15 9.48
CA ALA A 134 8.75 -5.03 10.93
C ALA A 134 10.15 -5.14 11.55
N GLY A 135 11.16 -5.55 10.77
CA GLY A 135 12.54 -5.75 11.22
C GLY A 135 13.59 -5.24 10.26
#